data_6c2e87b2338dafd528960dd5a9a78994
#
_entry.id   6c2e87b2338dafd528960dd5a9a78994
#
_cell.length_a   1.000
_cell.length_b   1.000
_cell.length_c   1.000
_cell.angle_alpha   90.00
_cell.angle_beta   90.00
_cell.angle_gamma   90.00
#
_symmetry.space_group_name_H-M   'P 1'
#
loop_
_entity.id
_entity.type
_entity.pdbx_description
1 polymer ?
#
loop_
_entity_poly.entity_id
_entity_poly.type
_entity_poly.pdbx_seq_one_letter_code
_entity_poly.pdbx_strand_id
1 'polypeptide(L)'
;MFNNTLKAELAQLRNELASMRQIKDSLYSEMLVLEIEPDGRVRYANDNFLAEMLYADHALLGRPLDSLIPASFRTEANYARLQQALRNREHLSGAFRLLRGNGQEAWLRAIWQPVLNSRGELAYFTLCANDLTRTIATSHEHEGLIDALLRSTAVIEFNLSGEVLTANQRFLDGMGYRLDAVDPHAAHHSTQDAPGSEGAGDAGAAGVAATA
;
A
#
# COMPACT_ATOMS: atom_id res chain seq x y z
N MET A 1 -35.94 20.74 -41.83
CA MET A 1 -35.17 21.14 -40.60
C MET A 1 -34.93 19.98 -39.63
N PHE A 2 -35.96 19.22 -39.22
CA PHE A 2 -35.83 18.12 -38.27
C PHE A 2 -34.77 17.08 -38.60
N ASN A 3 -34.61 16.71 -39.83
CA ASN A 3 -33.65 15.66 -40.28
C ASN A 3 -32.18 16.09 -40.20
N ASN A 4 -31.89 17.41 -40.28
CA ASN A 4 -30.52 17.91 -40.18
C ASN A 4 -30.05 18.02 -38.71
N THR A 5 -30.97 18.38 -37.79
CA THR A 5 -30.70 18.42 -36.36
C THR A 5 -30.41 17.01 -35.82
N LEU A 6 -31.25 16.04 -36.20
CA LEU A 6 -31.03 14.62 -35.80
C LEU A 6 -29.75 14.05 -36.35
N LYS A 7 -29.37 14.38 -37.60
CA LYS A 7 -28.07 13.98 -38.17
C LYS A 7 -26.87 14.61 -37.44
N ALA A 8 -27.00 15.86 -37.01
CA ALA A 8 -25.96 16.55 -36.23
C ALA A 8 -25.79 15.92 -34.84
N GLU A 9 -26.92 15.65 -34.16
CA GLU A 9 -26.89 14.96 -32.85
C GLU A 9 -26.28 13.55 -32.93
N LEU A 10 -26.66 12.77 -33.96
CA LEU A 10 -26.07 11.46 -34.20
C LEU A 10 -24.55 11.53 -34.47
N ALA A 11 -24.12 12.55 -35.21
CA ALA A 11 -22.69 12.76 -35.48
C ALA A 11 -21.94 13.14 -34.22
N GLN A 12 -22.50 14.01 -33.38
CA GLN A 12 -21.95 14.40 -32.10
C GLN A 12 -21.83 13.19 -31.15
N LEU A 13 -22.90 12.41 -30.98
CA LEU A 13 -22.88 11.21 -30.12
C LEU A 13 -21.86 10.16 -30.61
N ARG A 14 -21.70 10.01 -31.94
CA ARG A 14 -20.68 9.11 -32.48
C ARG A 14 -19.27 9.59 -32.16
N ASN A 15 -19.02 10.90 -32.25
CA ASN A 15 -17.71 11.49 -31.93
C ASN A 15 -17.40 11.34 -30.44
N GLU A 16 -18.37 11.61 -29.56
CA GLU A 16 -18.24 11.41 -28.12
C GLU A 16 -17.95 9.93 -27.78
N LEU A 17 -18.70 9.01 -28.39
CA LEU A 17 -18.48 7.57 -28.19
C LEU A 17 -17.10 7.14 -28.71
N ALA A 18 -16.62 7.67 -29.84
CA ALA A 18 -15.30 7.38 -30.36
C ALA A 18 -14.20 7.87 -29.41
N SER A 19 -14.33 9.09 -28.89
CA SER A 19 -13.41 9.65 -27.90
C SER A 19 -13.36 8.84 -26.60
N MET A 20 -14.53 8.45 -26.08
CA MET A 20 -14.61 7.61 -24.88
C MET A 20 -13.99 6.23 -25.11
N ARG A 21 -14.20 5.63 -26.27
CA ARG A 21 -13.54 4.35 -26.63
C ARG A 21 -12.04 4.49 -26.68
N GLN A 22 -11.53 5.54 -27.34
CA GLN A 22 -10.10 5.78 -27.42
C GLN A 22 -9.45 5.94 -26.04
N ILE A 23 -10.09 6.69 -25.13
CA ILE A 23 -9.61 6.84 -23.75
C ILE A 23 -9.64 5.48 -23.02
N LYS A 24 -10.74 4.73 -23.14
CA LYS A 24 -10.85 3.39 -22.54
C LYS A 24 -9.75 2.47 -23.06
N ASP A 25 -9.55 2.41 -24.38
CA ASP A 25 -8.57 1.53 -25.00
C ASP A 25 -7.14 1.91 -24.58
N SER A 26 -6.85 3.22 -24.46
CA SER A 26 -5.56 3.71 -23.97
C SER A 26 -5.33 3.34 -22.50
N LEU A 27 -6.33 3.44 -21.62
CA LEU A 27 -6.22 3.00 -20.23
C LEU A 27 -6.06 1.48 -20.13
N TYR A 28 -6.83 0.73 -20.91
CA TYR A 28 -6.80 -0.74 -20.88
C TYR A 28 -5.50 -1.32 -21.44
N SER A 29 -4.80 -0.59 -22.33
CA SER A 29 -3.48 -1.01 -22.83
C SER A 29 -2.37 -0.91 -21.77
N GLU A 30 -2.54 -0.08 -20.76
CA GLU A 30 -1.52 0.16 -19.72
C GLU A 30 -1.84 -0.53 -18.38
N MET A 31 -3.10 -0.88 -18.13
CA MET A 31 -3.56 -1.42 -16.86
C MET A 31 -3.87 -2.90 -16.94
N LEU A 32 -3.81 -3.57 -15.78
CA LEU A 32 -4.39 -4.89 -15.59
C LEU A 32 -5.89 -4.75 -15.47
N VAL A 33 -6.66 -5.38 -16.34
CA VAL A 33 -8.13 -5.31 -16.33
C VAL A 33 -8.73 -6.69 -16.16
N LEU A 34 -9.63 -6.81 -15.17
CA LEU A 34 -10.44 -7.98 -14.92
C LEU A 34 -11.90 -7.56 -14.79
N GLU A 35 -12.82 -8.26 -15.44
CA GLU A 35 -14.26 -8.05 -15.26
C GLU A 35 -14.90 -9.30 -14.64
N ILE A 36 -15.81 -9.08 -13.72
CA ILE A 36 -16.59 -10.15 -13.09
C ILE A 36 -18.10 -9.91 -13.27
N GLU A 37 -18.83 -10.98 -13.46
CA GLU A 37 -20.29 -10.96 -13.49
C GLU A 37 -20.85 -10.59 -12.09
N PRO A 38 -22.12 -10.20 -12.00
CA PRO A 38 -22.79 -9.90 -10.72
C PRO A 38 -22.77 -11.07 -9.73
N ASP A 39 -22.62 -12.31 -10.20
CA ASP A 39 -22.47 -13.52 -9.38
C ASP A 39 -21.03 -13.77 -8.91
N GLY A 40 -20.08 -12.86 -9.24
CA GLY A 40 -18.69 -12.93 -8.85
C GLY A 40 -17.81 -13.81 -9.71
N ARG A 41 -18.26 -14.28 -10.89
CA ARG A 41 -17.45 -15.05 -11.82
C ARG A 41 -16.72 -14.17 -12.81
N VAL A 42 -15.49 -14.55 -13.14
CA VAL A 42 -14.69 -13.85 -14.15
C VAL A 42 -15.33 -13.99 -15.52
N ARG A 43 -15.59 -12.85 -16.19
CA ARG A 43 -16.15 -12.80 -17.55
C ARG A 43 -15.15 -12.36 -18.61
N TYR A 44 -14.15 -11.58 -18.20
CA TYR A 44 -13.15 -11.03 -19.11
C TYR A 44 -11.87 -10.67 -18.33
N ALA A 45 -10.74 -10.84 -18.99
CA ALA A 45 -9.47 -10.28 -18.58
C ALA A 45 -8.73 -9.78 -19.84
N ASN A 46 -8.01 -8.65 -19.74
CA ASN A 46 -7.19 -8.20 -20.86
C ASN A 46 -5.85 -8.95 -20.89
N ASP A 47 -5.13 -8.81 -22.02
CA ASP A 47 -3.86 -9.50 -22.23
C ASP A 47 -2.81 -9.15 -21.16
N ASN A 48 -2.79 -7.90 -20.69
CA ASN A 48 -1.89 -7.48 -19.62
C ASN A 48 -2.18 -8.24 -18.31
N PHE A 49 -3.46 -8.39 -17.96
CA PHE A 49 -3.85 -9.17 -16.77
C PHE A 49 -3.44 -10.63 -16.91
N LEU A 50 -3.71 -11.25 -18.07
CA LEU A 50 -3.37 -12.66 -18.32
C LEU A 50 -1.87 -12.88 -18.24
N ALA A 51 -1.07 -12.00 -18.87
CA ALA A 51 0.38 -12.09 -18.87
C ALA A 51 0.99 -11.89 -17.49
N GLU A 52 0.62 -10.80 -16.80
CA GLU A 52 1.19 -10.45 -15.49
C GLU A 52 0.73 -11.41 -14.39
N MET A 53 -0.54 -11.83 -14.43
CA MET A 53 -1.11 -12.76 -13.47
C MET A 53 -0.87 -14.23 -13.84
N LEU A 54 -0.17 -14.51 -14.92
CA LEU A 54 0.24 -15.85 -15.35
C LEU A 54 -0.95 -16.82 -15.54
N TYR A 55 -2.04 -16.34 -16.12
CA TYR A 55 -3.20 -17.14 -16.47
C TYR A 55 -3.30 -17.34 -17.99
N ALA A 56 -3.71 -18.53 -18.40
CA ALA A 56 -4.28 -18.72 -19.71
C ALA A 56 -5.77 -18.30 -19.68
N ASP A 57 -6.24 -17.65 -20.73
CA ASP A 57 -7.61 -17.09 -20.82
C ASP A 57 -8.68 -18.16 -20.46
N HIS A 58 -8.61 -19.34 -21.09
CA HIS A 58 -9.54 -20.43 -20.85
C HIS A 58 -9.49 -21.01 -19.42
N ALA A 59 -8.41 -20.77 -18.68
CA ALA A 59 -8.27 -21.23 -17.30
C ALA A 59 -8.84 -20.23 -16.28
N LEU A 60 -9.06 -18.96 -16.70
CA LEU A 60 -9.52 -17.88 -15.84
C LEU A 60 -11.03 -17.63 -15.97
N LEU A 61 -11.56 -17.69 -17.20
CA LEU A 61 -12.97 -17.42 -17.49
C LEU A 61 -13.90 -18.36 -16.71
N GLY A 62 -14.96 -17.81 -16.14
CA GLY A 62 -15.96 -18.53 -15.33
C GLY A 62 -15.49 -18.90 -13.92
N ARG A 63 -14.23 -18.65 -13.55
CA ARG A 63 -13.76 -18.87 -12.17
C ARG A 63 -14.39 -17.89 -11.21
N PRO A 64 -14.76 -18.32 -10.00
CA PRO A 64 -15.21 -17.38 -8.96
C PRO A 64 -14.02 -16.51 -8.51
N LEU A 65 -14.27 -15.21 -8.29
CA LEU A 65 -13.28 -14.26 -7.79
C LEU A 65 -12.60 -14.78 -6.52
N ASP A 66 -13.35 -15.38 -5.61
CA ASP A 66 -12.83 -15.92 -4.36
C ASP A 66 -11.72 -16.95 -4.57
N SER A 67 -11.71 -17.67 -5.72
CA SER A 67 -10.62 -18.60 -6.03
C SER A 67 -9.30 -17.91 -6.37
N LEU A 68 -9.36 -16.62 -6.69
CA LEU A 68 -8.19 -15.79 -6.98
C LEU A 68 -7.70 -15.03 -5.72
N ILE A 69 -8.41 -15.14 -4.61
CA ILE A 69 -8.09 -14.44 -3.35
C ILE A 69 -7.27 -15.36 -2.45
N PRO A 70 -6.06 -14.93 -2.00
CA PRO A 70 -5.26 -15.69 -1.03
C PRO A 70 -6.03 -15.90 0.28
N ALA A 71 -5.85 -17.06 0.92
CA ALA A 71 -6.51 -17.36 2.19
C ALA A 71 -6.13 -16.35 3.28
N SER A 72 -4.87 -15.90 3.30
CA SER A 72 -4.36 -14.88 4.20
C SER A 72 -5.09 -13.54 4.06
N PHE A 73 -5.40 -13.12 2.82
CA PHE A 73 -6.08 -11.86 2.55
C PHE A 73 -7.55 -11.86 2.98
N ARG A 74 -8.20 -13.03 3.02
CA ARG A 74 -9.61 -13.15 3.42
C ARG A 74 -9.89 -12.71 4.85
N THR A 75 -8.88 -12.70 5.71
CA THR A 75 -8.98 -12.23 7.10
C THR A 75 -8.72 -10.74 7.26
N GLU A 76 -8.32 -10.05 6.21
CA GLU A 76 -7.99 -8.62 6.25
C GLU A 76 -9.22 -7.73 6.09
N ALA A 77 -9.15 -6.54 6.67
CA ALA A 77 -10.20 -5.53 6.58
C ALA A 77 -10.50 -5.13 5.12
N ASN A 78 -9.49 -5.10 4.26
CA ASN A 78 -9.66 -4.77 2.85
C ASN A 78 -10.50 -5.80 2.09
N TYR A 79 -10.42 -7.10 2.44
CA TYR A 79 -11.30 -8.11 1.85
C TYR A 79 -12.75 -7.92 2.30
N ALA A 80 -12.99 -7.66 3.59
CA ALA A 80 -14.33 -7.37 4.08
C ALA A 80 -14.94 -6.14 3.39
N ARG A 81 -14.15 -5.08 3.17
CA ARG A 81 -14.55 -3.89 2.40
C ARG A 81 -14.87 -4.22 0.95
N LEU A 82 -14.08 -5.08 0.30
CA LEU A 82 -14.35 -5.55 -1.07
C LEU A 82 -15.69 -6.29 -1.13
N GLN A 83 -15.93 -7.23 -0.23
CA GLN A 83 -17.19 -7.97 -0.17
C GLN A 83 -18.39 -7.05 0.06
N GLN A 84 -18.25 -6.03 0.89
CA GLN A 84 -19.29 -5.04 1.12
C GLN A 84 -19.55 -4.17 -0.13
N ALA A 85 -18.48 -3.67 -0.77
CA ALA A 85 -18.60 -2.84 -1.97
C ALA A 85 -19.26 -3.60 -3.14
N LEU A 86 -18.91 -4.89 -3.33
CA LEU A 86 -19.55 -5.73 -4.34
C LEU A 86 -21.05 -5.94 -4.03
N ARG A 87 -21.43 -6.20 -2.77
CA ARG A 87 -22.84 -6.33 -2.38
C ARG A 87 -23.63 -5.03 -2.56
N ASN A 88 -23.03 -3.91 -2.20
CA ASN A 88 -23.67 -2.58 -2.25
C ASN A 88 -23.61 -1.96 -3.66
N ARG A 89 -22.87 -2.57 -4.60
CA ARG A 89 -22.62 -2.02 -5.94
C ARG A 89 -21.92 -0.67 -5.88
N GLU A 90 -20.96 -0.53 -4.98
CA GLU A 90 -20.16 0.67 -4.75
C GLU A 90 -18.79 0.53 -5.39
N HIS A 91 -18.20 1.66 -5.78
CA HIS A 91 -16.80 1.67 -6.17
C HIS A 91 -15.90 1.51 -4.93
N LEU A 92 -14.77 0.85 -5.11
CA LEU A 92 -13.77 0.69 -4.07
C LEU A 92 -12.37 0.82 -4.65
N SER A 93 -11.53 1.65 -4.04
CA SER A 93 -10.11 1.71 -4.37
C SER A 93 -9.25 1.28 -3.18
N GLY A 94 -8.10 0.66 -3.46
CA GLY A 94 -7.20 0.20 -2.40
C GLY A 94 -6.12 -0.74 -2.89
N ALA A 95 -5.42 -1.33 -1.91
CA ALA A 95 -4.47 -2.40 -2.14
C ALA A 95 -5.18 -3.75 -1.94
N PHE A 96 -5.00 -4.66 -2.91
CA PHE A 96 -5.59 -5.98 -2.91
C PHE A 96 -4.53 -7.03 -3.21
N ARG A 97 -4.76 -8.26 -2.74
CA ARG A 97 -3.91 -9.39 -3.07
C ARG A 97 -4.70 -10.41 -3.89
N LEU A 98 -4.13 -10.80 -5.03
CA LEU A 98 -4.65 -11.86 -5.87
C LEU A 98 -3.60 -12.94 -6.07
N LEU A 99 -4.05 -14.17 -6.30
CA LEU A 99 -3.20 -15.30 -6.67
C LEU A 99 -2.90 -15.24 -8.17
N ARG A 100 -1.64 -15.39 -8.54
CA ARG A 100 -1.21 -15.67 -9.91
C ARG A 100 -1.51 -17.12 -10.27
N GLY A 101 -1.50 -17.44 -11.54
CA GLY A 101 -1.70 -18.82 -12.04
C GLY A 101 -0.69 -19.83 -11.52
N ASN A 102 0.49 -19.40 -11.08
CA ASN A 102 1.52 -20.22 -10.45
C ASN A 102 1.39 -20.34 -8.91
N GLY A 103 0.35 -19.74 -8.31
CA GLY A 103 0.09 -19.76 -6.88
C GLY A 103 0.80 -18.68 -6.06
N GLN A 104 1.64 -17.85 -6.68
CA GLN A 104 2.25 -16.70 -6.02
C GLN A 104 1.24 -15.59 -5.79
N GLU A 105 1.43 -14.80 -4.74
CA GLU A 105 0.61 -13.62 -4.48
C GLU A 105 1.12 -12.41 -5.27
N ALA A 106 0.19 -11.64 -5.83
CA ALA A 106 0.45 -10.33 -6.42
C ALA A 106 -0.20 -9.25 -5.57
N TRP A 107 0.54 -8.18 -5.31
CA TRP A 107 0.03 -6.98 -4.67
C TRP A 107 -0.42 -5.99 -5.74
N LEU A 108 -1.71 -5.67 -5.74
CA LEU A 108 -2.32 -4.83 -6.74
C LEU A 108 -2.87 -3.55 -6.09
N ARG A 109 -2.48 -2.40 -6.64
CA ARG A 109 -3.25 -1.17 -6.41
C ARG A 109 -4.37 -1.12 -7.41
N ALA A 110 -5.60 -1.18 -6.95
CA ALA A 110 -6.74 -1.41 -7.82
C ALA A 110 -7.95 -0.53 -7.49
N ILE A 111 -8.76 -0.33 -8.53
CA ILE A 111 -10.09 0.28 -8.45
C ILE A 111 -11.10 -0.76 -8.92
N TRP A 112 -12.08 -1.08 -8.08
CA TRP A 112 -13.25 -1.85 -8.41
C TRP A 112 -14.39 -0.90 -8.74
N GLN A 113 -14.97 -1.04 -9.92
CA GLN A 113 -16.02 -0.16 -10.42
C GLN A 113 -17.22 -0.97 -10.88
N PRO A 114 -18.44 -0.74 -10.33
CA PRO A 114 -19.66 -1.29 -10.90
C PRO A 114 -19.97 -0.61 -12.25
N VAL A 115 -20.30 -1.40 -13.25
CA VAL A 115 -20.74 -0.94 -14.56
C VAL A 115 -22.21 -1.23 -14.74
N LEU A 116 -22.98 -0.19 -14.99
CA LEU A 116 -24.43 -0.29 -15.16
C LEU A 116 -24.81 -0.34 -16.64
N ASN A 117 -25.86 -1.07 -16.95
CA ASN A 117 -26.47 -1.06 -18.28
C ASN A 117 -27.33 0.20 -18.50
N SER A 118 -27.92 0.35 -19.68
CA SER A 118 -28.79 1.47 -20.03
C SER A 118 -30.07 1.58 -19.19
N ARG A 119 -30.40 0.55 -18.42
CA ARG A 119 -31.55 0.51 -17.49
C ARG A 119 -31.16 0.86 -16.06
N GLY A 120 -29.87 1.15 -15.80
CA GLY A 120 -29.36 1.38 -14.46
C GLY A 120 -29.16 0.10 -13.63
N GLU A 121 -29.23 -1.08 -14.24
CA GLU A 121 -28.99 -2.35 -13.57
C GLU A 121 -27.51 -2.70 -13.66
N LEU A 122 -26.97 -3.39 -12.63
CA LEU A 122 -25.61 -3.86 -12.64
C LEU A 122 -25.37 -4.85 -13.78
N ALA A 123 -24.48 -4.49 -14.70
CA ALA A 123 -24.06 -5.35 -15.81
C ALA A 123 -22.89 -6.24 -15.40
N TYR A 124 -21.86 -5.64 -14.79
CA TYR A 124 -20.66 -6.32 -14.28
C TYR A 124 -19.85 -5.39 -13.38
N PHE A 125 -18.84 -5.91 -12.72
CA PHE A 125 -17.81 -5.10 -12.09
C PHE A 125 -16.53 -5.15 -12.92
N THR A 126 -15.81 -4.03 -13.01
CA THR A 126 -14.47 -3.99 -13.58
C THR A 126 -13.44 -3.68 -12.49
N LEU A 127 -12.35 -4.41 -12.51
CA LEU A 127 -11.11 -4.13 -11.79
C LEU A 127 -10.14 -3.49 -12.78
N CYS A 128 -9.61 -2.32 -12.45
CA CYS A 128 -8.47 -1.72 -13.11
C CYS A 128 -7.33 -1.63 -12.09
N ALA A 129 -6.18 -2.22 -12.39
CA ALA A 129 -5.10 -2.36 -11.41
C ALA A 129 -3.70 -2.15 -11.99
N ASN A 130 -2.77 -1.81 -11.10
CA ASN A 130 -1.33 -1.86 -11.32
C ASN A 130 -0.69 -2.84 -10.34
N ASP A 131 0.29 -3.61 -10.81
CA ASP A 131 1.06 -4.52 -9.97
C ASP A 131 2.12 -3.74 -9.18
N LEU A 132 2.06 -3.85 -7.86
CA LEU A 132 3.02 -3.26 -6.91
C LEU A 132 3.95 -4.30 -6.29
N THR A 133 3.88 -5.56 -6.70
CA THR A 133 4.59 -6.67 -6.03
C THR A 133 6.10 -6.39 -5.97
N ARG A 134 6.69 -5.94 -7.07
CA ARG A 134 8.13 -5.60 -7.12
C ARG A 134 8.47 -4.41 -6.23
N THR A 135 7.65 -3.36 -6.24
CA THR A 135 7.87 -2.15 -5.43
C THR A 135 7.85 -2.49 -3.94
N ILE A 136 6.89 -3.31 -3.51
CA ILE A 136 6.76 -3.74 -2.11
C ILE A 136 7.93 -4.67 -1.73
N ALA A 137 8.29 -5.63 -2.59
CA ALA A 137 9.42 -6.53 -2.34
C ALA A 137 10.73 -5.74 -2.16
N THR A 138 11.01 -4.76 -3.04
CA THR A 138 12.19 -3.91 -2.94
C THR A 138 12.20 -3.07 -1.66
N SER A 139 11.03 -2.53 -1.24
CA SER A 139 10.93 -1.79 0.02
C SER A 139 11.25 -2.67 1.22
N HIS A 140 10.72 -3.89 1.28
CA HIS A 140 11.01 -4.84 2.36
C HIS A 140 12.49 -5.30 2.36
N GLU A 141 13.10 -5.48 1.19
CA GLU A 141 14.52 -5.77 1.08
C GLU A 141 15.36 -4.61 1.65
N HIS A 142 15.05 -3.36 1.30
CA HIS A 142 15.73 -2.18 1.83
C HIS A 142 15.55 -2.04 3.35
N GLU A 143 14.34 -2.22 3.87
CA GLU A 143 14.09 -2.22 5.31
C GLU A 143 14.90 -3.31 6.02
N GLY A 144 14.92 -4.53 5.50
CA GLY A 144 15.71 -5.64 6.02
C GLY A 144 17.22 -5.36 6.00
N LEU A 145 17.71 -4.68 4.97
CA LEU A 145 19.13 -4.29 4.84
C LEU A 145 19.49 -3.20 5.85
N ILE A 146 18.64 -2.19 6.00
CA ILE A 146 18.80 -1.13 7.01
C ILE A 146 18.81 -1.73 8.42
N ASP A 147 17.86 -2.62 8.74
CA ASP A 147 17.79 -3.31 10.02
C ASP A 147 19.06 -4.16 10.28
N ALA A 148 19.56 -4.87 9.27
CA ALA A 148 20.80 -5.65 9.37
C ALA A 148 22.01 -4.75 9.60
N LEU A 149 22.11 -3.60 8.92
CA LEU A 149 23.15 -2.60 9.12
C LEU A 149 23.09 -2.00 10.53
N LEU A 150 21.90 -1.61 10.99
CA LEU A 150 21.71 -1.06 12.34
C LEU A 150 22.04 -2.06 13.45
N ARG A 151 21.88 -3.36 13.21
CA ARG A 151 22.28 -4.42 14.16
C ARG A 151 23.77 -4.72 14.12
N SER A 152 24.43 -4.51 12.98
CA SER A 152 25.85 -4.86 12.82
C SER A 152 26.79 -3.69 13.02
N THR A 153 26.32 -2.44 12.86
CA THR A 153 27.13 -1.22 12.87
C THR A 153 26.70 -0.30 14.02
N ALA A 154 27.68 0.38 14.64
CA ALA A 154 27.41 1.47 15.58
C ALA A 154 26.93 2.70 14.79
N VAL A 155 25.71 3.17 15.08
CA VAL A 155 25.08 4.31 14.38
C VAL A 155 24.64 5.36 15.40
N ILE A 156 24.95 6.61 15.07
CA ILE A 156 24.49 7.79 15.79
C ILE A 156 24.07 8.85 14.77
N GLU A 157 22.98 9.54 15.04
CA GLU A 157 22.47 10.63 14.21
C GLU A 157 22.48 11.94 14.97
N PHE A 158 22.85 13.01 14.27
CA PHE A 158 22.85 14.37 14.78
C PHE A 158 21.97 15.26 13.92
N ASN A 159 21.41 16.31 14.55
CA ASN A 159 20.84 17.43 13.80
C ASN A 159 21.96 18.36 13.31
N LEU A 160 21.58 19.38 12.52
CA LEU A 160 22.53 20.35 12.00
C LEU A 160 23.17 21.25 13.09
N SER A 161 22.61 21.26 14.29
CA SER A 161 23.14 21.97 15.48
C SER A 161 24.15 21.10 16.25
N GLY A 162 24.37 19.84 15.84
CA GLY A 162 25.28 18.92 16.52
C GLY A 162 24.66 18.18 17.72
N GLU A 163 23.35 18.29 17.91
CA GLU A 163 22.65 17.54 18.97
C GLU A 163 22.31 16.14 18.49
N VAL A 164 22.46 15.16 19.37
CA VAL A 164 22.16 13.75 19.05
C VAL A 164 20.65 13.57 18.91
N LEU A 165 20.22 13.03 17.77
CA LEU A 165 18.82 12.68 17.49
C LEU A 165 18.51 11.25 17.91
N THR A 166 19.40 10.31 17.59
CA THR A 166 19.27 8.91 17.95
C THR A 166 20.60 8.20 17.95
N ALA A 167 20.72 7.11 18.70
CA ALA A 167 21.85 6.21 18.69
C ALA A 167 21.38 4.78 18.87
N ASN A 168 21.96 3.84 18.12
CA ASN A 168 21.60 2.44 18.28
C ASN A 168 22.35 1.80 19.46
N GLN A 169 21.87 0.63 19.93
CA GLN A 169 22.45 -0.05 21.08
C GLN A 169 23.93 -0.39 20.89
N ARG A 170 24.36 -0.70 19.66
CA ARG A 170 25.76 -0.99 19.35
C ARG A 170 26.68 0.21 19.55
N PHE A 171 26.22 1.42 19.22
CA PHE A 171 26.95 2.64 19.50
C PHE A 171 27.05 2.86 21.02
N LEU A 172 25.96 2.71 21.74
CA LEU A 172 25.92 2.89 23.18
C LEU A 172 26.86 1.90 23.89
N ASP A 173 26.77 0.62 23.53
CA ASP A 173 27.61 -0.43 24.10
C ASP A 173 29.12 -0.23 23.77
N GLY A 174 29.40 0.13 22.51
CA GLY A 174 30.77 0.33 22.04
C GLY A 174 31.47 1.55 22.63
N MET A 175 30.69 2.60 22.94
CA MET A 175 31.21 3.84 23.50
C MET A 175 31.03 3.93 25.04
N GLY A 176 30.37 2.94 25.64
CA GLY A 176 30.15 2.90 27.09
C GLY A 176 29.12 3.89 27.58
N TYR A 177 28.22 4.35 26.71
CA TYR A 177 27.14 5.27 27.09
C TYR A 177 25.82 4.53 27.38
N ARG A 178 24.99 5.11 28.23
CA ARG A 178 23.59 4.69 28.43
C ARG A 178 22.68 5.60 27.62
N LEU A 179 21.50 5.07 27.25
CA LEU A 179 20.52 5.80 26.43
C LEU A 179 20.07 7.12 27.09
N ASP A 180 19.92 7.09 28.42
CA ASP A 180 19.54 8.25 29.25
C ASP A 180 20.60 9.38 29.26
N ALA A 181 21.84 9.05 28.90
CA ALA A 181 22.93 10.04 28.80
C ALA A 181 23.05 10.69 27.38
N VAL A 182 22.35 10.14 26.40
CA VAL A 182 22.45 10.54 24.98
C VAL A 182 21.16 11.22 24.48
N ASP A 183 20.01 10.95 25.13
CA ASP A 183 18.73 11.56 24.80
C ASP A 183 18.32 12.62 25.85
N PRO A 184 18.45 13.94 25.55
CA PRO A 184 18.03 15.00 26.46
C PRO A 184 16.53 15.03 26.74
N HIS A 185 15.70 14.32 25.94
CA HIS A 185 14.24 14.25 26.15
C HIS A 185 13.82 13.04 27.01
N ALA A 186 14.66 12.03 27.19
CA ALA A 186 14.36 10.89 28.06
C ALA A 186 14.43 11.22 29.56
N ALA A 187 15.13 12.33 29.93
CA ALA A 187 15.32 12.73 31.32
C ALA A 187 14.07 13.38 31.98
N HIS A 188 13.02 13.68 31.22
CA HIS A 188 11.82 14.36 31.76
C HIS A 188 10.67 13.44 32.18
N HIS A 189 10.81 12.13 32.06
CA HIS A 189 9.74 11.19 32.44
C HIS A 189 9.99 10.37 33.72
N SER A 190 11.09 10.62 34.47
CA SER A 190 11.41 9.82 35.67
C SER A 190 11.55 10.60 36.96
N THR A 191 10.90 11.79 37.11
CA THR A 191 10.85 12.49 38.39
C THR A 191 9.43 12.89 38.77
N GLN A 192 8.61 11.86 39.03
CA GLN A 192 7.46 11.98 39.97
C GLN A 192 7.24 10.58 40.52
N ASP A 193 7.77 10.39 41.71
CA ASP A 193 7.33 9.56 42.81
C ASP A 193 8.54 8.93 43.58
N ALA A 194 9.01 9.64 44.60
CA ALA A 194 9.52 8.99 45.82
C ALA A 194 9.48 9.98 46.99
N PRO A 195 8.92 9.60 48.13
CA PRO A 195 8.89 10.43 49.31
C PRO A 195 10.21 10.40 50.11
N GLY A 196 10.50 11.52 50.75
CA GLY A 196 11.69 11.89 51.47
C GLY A 196 12.33 10.87 52.39
N SER A 197 13.63 11.08 52.54
CA SER A 197 14.31 10.96 53.85
C SER A 197 15.63 11.75 53.79
N GLU A 198 15.81 12.52 54.84
CA GLU A 198 16.94 13.38 55.21
C GLU A 198 18.27 12.61 55.34
N GLY A 199 19.38 13.34 55.06
CA GLY A 199 20.69 12.86 55.55
C GLY A 199 21.87 13.56 54.91
N ALA A 200 22.50 14.44 55.64
CA ALA A 200 23.67 15.28 55.37
C ALA A 200 24.93 14.54 54.91
N GLY A 201 25.80 15.31 54.21
CA GLY A 201 27.23 14.95 54.09
C GLY A 201 27.94 15.48 52.85
N ASP A 202 28.38 16.67 52.95
CA ASP A 202 29.65 17.35 52.57
C ASP A 202 30.65 16.67 51.58
N ALA A 203 31.21 17.57 50.78
CA ALA A 203 32.51 17.63 50.14
C ALA A 203 32.77 16.96 48.78
N GLY A 204 33.27 17.80 47.83
CA GLY A 204 34.28 17.39 46.89
C GLY A 204 34.09 17.88 45.45
N ALA A 205 34.55 19.11 45.21
CA ALA A 205 34.73 19.66 43.86
C ALA A 205 35.86 18.91 43.10
N ALA A 206 35.63 18.58 41.85
CA ALA A 206 36.70 18.57 40.86
C ALA A 206 36.11 18.65 39.46
N GLY A 207 36.34 19.81 38.82
CA GLY A 207 36.07 20.01 37.41
C GLY A 207 37.13 19.30 36.56
N VAL A 208 36.71 18.79 35.41
CA VAL A 208 37.61 18.52 34.31
C VAL A 208 36.94 19.07 33.03
N ALA A 209 37.63 20.09 32.49
CA ALA A 209 37.42 20.64 31.19
C ALA A 209 37.77 19.62 30.09
N ALA A 210 36.93 19.47 29.09
CA ALA A 210 37.29 18.77 27.89
C ALA A 210 37.76 19.77 26.83
N THR A 211 38.92 19.56 26.31
CA THR A 211 39.43 20.22 25.10
C THR A 211 39.59 19.20 24.01
N ALA A 212 39.18 19.62 22.78
CA ALA A 212 39.37 19.14 21.42
C ALA A 212 38.64 17.91 20.99
#